data_f2bc3b486039d1f36eab286711b3de16
#
_entry.id   f2bc3b486039d1f36eab286711b3de16
#
_cell.length_a   1.000
_cell.length_b   1.000
_cell.length_c   1.000
_cell.angle_alpha   90.00
_cell.angle_beta   90.00
_cell.angle_gamma   90.00
#
_symmetry.space_group_name_H-M   'P 1'
#
loop_
_entity.id
_entity.type
_entity.pdbx_description
1 polymer ?
#
loop_
_entity_poly.entity_id
_entity_poly.type
_entity_poly.pdbx_seq_one_letter_code
_entity_poly.pdbx_strand_id
1 'polypeptide(L)'
;MKNILIIILLTIIYGCGYSSVYKNQKEIDLFINVINSNGDFEINNFIRNELKISSNINSTRKHNVSFETKYEKIILAKDATGTATDYRLDMNVKFQIVSQNNKEIIFSDKF
;
A
#
# COMPACT_ATOMS: atom_id res chain seq x y z
N MET A 1 23.56 42.79 16.17
CA MET A 1 22.92 42.28 14.93
C MET A 1 23.38 40.84 14.62
N LYS A 2 24.66 40.53 14.66
CA LYS A 2 25.17 39.16 14.36
C LYS A 2 24.56 38.08 15.27
N ASN A 3 24.40 38.37 16.56
CA ASN A 3 23.83 37.42 17.52
C ASN A 3 22.30 37.19 17.33
N ILE A 4 21.58 38.20 16.85
CA ILE A 4 20.14 38.07 16.55
C ILE A 4 19.91 37.14 15.34
N LEU A 5 20.78 37.24 14.34
CA LEU A 5 20.71 36.40 13.16
C LEU A 5 20.91 34.90 13.49
N ILE A 6 21.80 34.60 14.45
CA ILE A 6 22.05 33.22 14.91
C ILE A 6 20.83 32.66 15.66
N ILE A 7 20.17 33.50 16.49
CA ILE A 7 18.96 33.08 17.22
C ILE A 7 17.80 32.77 16.26
N ILE A 8 17.61 33.60 15.22
CA ILE A 8 16.60 33.37 14.20
C ILE A 8 16.89 32.09 13.40
N LEU A 9 18.16 31.83 13.08
CA LEU A 9 18.56 30.59 12.38
C LEU A 9 18.30 29.35 13.24
N LEU A 10 18.54 29.43 14.55
CA LEU A 10 18.29 28.31 15.47
C LEU A 10 16.79 27.98 15.61
N THR A 11 15.90 28.98 15.58
CA THR A 11 14.46 28.77 15.71
C THR A 11 13.84 28.08 14.50
N ILE A 12 14.44 28.24 13.31
CA ILE A 12 13.99 27.56 12.08
C ILE A 12 14.27 26.05 12.12
N ILE A 13 15.30 25.62 12.83
CA ILE A 13 15.69 24.21 12.91
C ILE A 13 14.76 23.40 13.83
N TYR A 14 14.10 24.01 14.79
CA TYR A 14 13.14 23.36 15.69
C TYR A 14 11.74 23.15 15.09
N GLY A 15 11.46 23.68 13.88
CA GLY A 15 10.14 23.64 13.23
C GLY A 15 9.80 22.38 12.47
N CYS A 16 10.73 21.45 12.26
CA CYS A 16 10.45 20.17 11.59
C CYS A 16 9.95 19.11 12.57
N GLY A 17 8.73 19.28 13.07
CA GLY A 17 7.98 18.24 13.75
C GLY A 17 7.51 17.17 12.73
N TYR A 18 8.42 16.34 12.21
CA TYR A 18 8.05 15.15 11.45
C TYR A 18 7.50 14.09 12.40
N SER A 19 6.18 14.08 12.59
CA SER A 19 5.51 12.96 13.23
C SER A 19 5.32 11.86 12.19
N SER A 20 5.95 10.70 12.39
CA SER A 20 5.74 9.57 11.51
C SER A 20 4.28 9.12 11.61
N VAL A 21 3.55 9.15 10.50
CA VAL A 21 2.15 8.70 10.38
C VAL A 21 2.00 7.22 10.80
N TYR A 22 3.09 6.47 10.82
CA TYR A 22 3.15 5.05 11.17
C TYR A 22 3.15 4.75 12.69
N LYS A 23 3.23 5.76 13.56
CA LYS A 23 3.32 5.54 15.01
C LYS A 23 1.98 5.23 15.71
N ASN A 24 0.86 5.37 14.98
CA ASN A 24 -0.48 5.03 15.44
C ASN A 24 -1.03 3.78 14.76
N GLN A 25 -0.19 2.79 14.44
CA GLN A 25 -0.72 1.46 14.21
C GLN A 25 -1.28 0.98 15.56
N LYS A 26 -2.57 1.23 15.81
CA LYS A 26 -3.36 0.38 16.72
C LYS A 26 -3.01 -1.04 16.28
N GLU A 27 -2.53 -1.86 17.20
CA GLU A 27 -2.36 -3.28 16.92
C GLU A 27 -3.65 -3.76 16.28
N ILE A 28 -3.56 -4.05 14.98
CA ILE A 28 -4.71 -4.55 14.25
C ILE A 28 -4.92 -5.95 14.79
N ASP A 29 -5.94 -6.11 15.64
CA ASP A 29 -6.34 -7.42 16.15
C ASP A 29 -7.06 -8.20 15.06
N LEU A 30 -6.31 -8.54 14.02
CA LEU A 30 -6.80 -9.20 12.83
C LEU A 30 -5.73 -10.16 12.29
N PHE A 31 -6.09 -11.42 12.10
CA PHE A 31 -5.27 -12.37 11.37
C PHE A 31 -5.73 -12.46 9.91
N ILE A 32 -4.82 -12.19 8.98
CA ILE A 32 -5.09 -12.21 7.55
C ILE A 32 -4.40 -13.43 6.93
N ASN A 33 -5.19 -14.28 6.31
CA ASN A 33 -4.71 -15.42 5.54
C ASN A 33 -5.00 -15.22 4.05
N VAL A 34 -3.97 -15.09 3.24
CA VAL A 34 -4.11 -14.98 1.79
C VAL A 34 -4.32 -16.38 1.20
N ILE A 35 -5.54 -16.67 0.79
CA ILE A 35 -5.92 -17.99 0.24
C ILE A 35 -5.72 -18.08 -1.27
N ASN A 36 -5.86 -16.97 -1.98
CA ASN A 36 -5.69 -16.92 -3.43
C ASN A 36 -5.15 -15.56 -3.87
N SER A 37 -4.21 -15.59 -4.80
CA SER A 37 -3.72 -14.38 -5.48
C SER A 37 -3.45 -14.71 -6.94
N ASN A 38 -4.04 -13.96 -7.84
CA ASN A 38 -3.92 -14.16 -9.28
C ASN A 38 -3.46 -12.86 -9.97
N GLY A 39 -2.79 -12.98 -11.11
CA GLY A 39 -2.33 -11.85 -11.90
C GLY A 39 -0.81 -11.61 -11.83
N ASP A 40 -0.38 -10.34 -11.75
CA ASP A 40 1.02 -9.97 -11.78
C ASP A 40 1.79 -10.47 -10.54
N PHE A 41 2.92 -11.16 -10.78
CA PHE A 41 3.69 -11.82 -9.73
C PHE A 41 4.33 -10.84 -8.75
N GLU A 42 4.91 -9.74 -9.24
CA GLU A 42 5.62 -8.77 -8.40
C GLU A 42 4.65 -8.00 -7.53
N ILE A 43 3.54 -7.54 -8.13
CA ILE A 43 2.48 -6.83 -7.40
C ILE A 43 1.84 -7.75 -6.36
N ASN A 44 1.55 -9.00 -6.72
CA ASN A 44 0.99 -9.97 -5.80
C ASN A 44 1.89 -10.24 -4.61
N ASN A 45 3.20 -10.36 -4.82
CA ASN A 45 4.17 -10.53 -3.73
C ASN A 45 4.24 -9.30 -2.82
N PHE A 46 4.22 -8.11 -3.39
CA PHE A 46 4.19 -6.87 -2.63
C PHE A 46 2.95 -6.81 -1.72
N ILE A 47 1.75 -7.00 -2.28
CA ILE A 47 0.49 -6.99 -1.52
C ILE A 47 0.50 -8.07 -0.43
N ARG A 48 0.96 -9.28 -0.74
CA ARG A 48 1.04 -10.39 0.21
C ARG A 48 1.95 -10.07 1.39
N ASN A 49 3.10 -9.45 1.14
CA ASN A 49 4.03 -9.05 2.19
C ASN A 49 3.44 -7.95 3.08
N GLU A 50 2.79 -6.95 2.51
CA GLU A 50 2.12 -5.89 3.27
C GLU A 50 0.98 -6.45 4.16
N LEU A 51 0.16 -7.35 3.63
CA LEU A 51 -0.89 -8.00 4.39
C LEU A 51 -0.31 -8.86 5.52
N LYS A 52 0.81 -9.54 5.30
CA LYS A 52 1.49 -10.34 6.33
C LYS A 52 2.06 -9.48 7.45
N ILE A 53 2.67 -8.34 7.13
CA ILE A 53 3.21 -7.39 8.12
C ILE A 53 2.08 -6.81 8.97
N SER A 54 0.93 -6.53 8.36
CA SER A 54 -0.24 -5.99 9.03
C SER A 54 -1.08 -7.02 9.79
N SER A 55 -0.72 -8.31 9.70
CA SER A 55 -1.47 -9.43 10.28
C SER A 55 -0.94 -9.80 11.65
N ASN A 56 -1.83 -9.96 12.64
CA ASN A 56 -1.50 -10.44 13.97
C ASN A 56 -1.83 -11.94 14.12
N ILE A 57 -0.81 -12.77 14.23
CA ILE A 57 -0.96 -14.24 14.30
C ILE A 57 -1.73 -14.71 15.55
N ASN A 58 -1.71 -13.91 16.61
CA ASN A 58 -2.39 -14.22 17.87
C ASN A 58 -3.84 -13.76 17.90
N SER A 59 -4.33 -13.11 16.84
CA SER A 59 -5.70 -12.64 16.77
C SER A 59 -6.70 -13.79 16.68
N THR A 60 -7.80 -13.64 17.39
CA THR A 60 -8.98 -14.53 17.30
C THR A 60 -9.83 -14.23 16.07
N ARG A 61 -9.67 -13.03 15.48
CA ARG A 61 -10.42 -12.57 14.32
C ARG A 61 -9.70 -12.95 13.04
N LYS A 62 -10.06 -14.10 12.48
CA LYS A 62 -9.41 -14.65 11.27
C LYS A 62 -10.20 -14.31 10.01
N HIS A 63 -9.50 -13.78 9.02
CA HIS A 63 -10.07 -13.44 7.71
C HIS A 63 -9.26 -14.05 6.58
N ASN A 64 -9.97 -14.56 5.60
CA ASN A 64 -9.38 -15.01 4.35
C ASN A 64 -9.47 -13.90 3.32
N VAL A 65 -8.35 -13.63 2.67
CA VAL A 65 -8.26 -12.61 1.61
C VAL A 65 -7.92 -13.30 0.31
N SER A 66 -8.64 -12.97 -0.73
CA SER A 66 -8.31 -13.28 -2.10
C SER A 66 -8.22 -11.99 -2.91
N PHE A 67 -7.29 -11.92 -3.84
CA PHE A 67 -7.16 -10.77 -4.71
C PHE A 67 -6.67 -11.15 -6.09
N GLU A 68 -7.05 -10.33 -7.07
CA GLU A 68 -6.63 -10.42 -8.46
C GLU A 68 -6.03 -9.07 -8.87
N THR A 69 -4.83 -9.11 -9.44
CA THR A 69 -4.14 -7.93 -9.94
C THR A 69 -4.02 -7.97 -11.45
N LYS A 70 -4.26 -6.84 -12.12
CA LYS A 70 -4.04 -6.66 -13.55
C LYS A 70 -3.19 -5.41 -13.74
N TYR A 71 -2.07 -5.58 -14.42
CA TYR A 71 -1.15 -4.50 -14.74
C TYR A 71 -1.03 -4.36 -16.25
N GLU A 72 -1.20 -3.15 -16.75
CA GLU A 72 -1.07 -2.82 -18.17
C GLU A 72 -0.19 -1.59 -18.35
N LYS A 73 0.76 -1.68 -19.27
CA LYS A 73 1.59 -0.55 -19.72
C LYS A 73 1.13 -0.12 -21.11
N ILE A 74 0.57 1.07 -21.18
CA ILE A 74 0.03 1.65 -22.42
C ILE A 74 1.00 2.70 -22.92
N ILE A 75 1.43 2.57 -24.20
CA ILE A 75 2.28 3.56 -24.85
C ILE A 75 1.41 4.72 -25.30
N LEU A 76 1.71 5.93 -24.81
CA LEU A 76 1.00 7.16 -25.17
C LEU A 76 1.64 7.92 -26.31
N ALA A 77 2.97 7.92 -26.40
CA ALA A 77 3.70 8.61 -27.44
C ALA A 77 4.94 7.83 -27.89
N LYS A 78 5.32 8.03 -29.14
CA LYS A 78 6.53 7.49 -29.75
C LYS A 78 7.28 8.62 -30.46
N ASP A 79 8.61 8.52 -30.52
CA ASP A 79 9.44 9.41 -31.33
C ASP A 79 9.39 9.05 -32.83
N ALA A 80 10.12 9.80 -33.65
CA ALA A 80 10.19 9.60 -35.09
C ALA A 80 10.81 8.24 -35.47
N THR A 81 11.53 7.58 -34.56
CA THR A 81 12.15 6.24 -34.79
C THR A 81 11.22 5.10 -34.35
N GLY A 82 10.05 5.42 -33.78
CA GLY A 82 9.09 4.46 -33.24
C GLY A 82 9.35 4.01 -31.79
N THR A 83 10.37 4.60 -31.13
CA THR A 83 10.67 4.32 -29.72
C THR A 83 9.66 5.01 -28.83
N ALA A 84 9.11 4.28 -27.86
CA ALA A 84 8.13 4.83 -26.94
C ALA A 84 8.78 5.86 -26.00
N THR A 85 8.19 7.05 -25.93
CA THR A 85 8.69 8.19 -25.16
C THR A 85 7.81 8.51 -23.95
N ASP A 86 6.55 8.09 -23.99
CA ASP A 86 5.60 8.30 -22.90
C ASP A 86 4.72 7.08 -22.68
N TYR A 87 4.39 6.82 -21.40
CA TYR A 87 3.64 5.64 -20.98
C TYR A 87 2.60 5.99 -19.94
N ARG A 88 1.47 5.31 -19.99
CA ARG A 88 0.52 5.21 -18.88
C ARG A 88 0.60 3.82 -18.27
N LEU A 89 0.65 3.75 -16.96
CA LEU A 89 0.63 2.51 -16.20
C LEU A 89 -0.74 2.38 -15.54
N ASP A 90 -1.50 1.39 -15.97
CA ASP A 90 -2.80 1.09 -15.39
C ASP A 90 -2.68 -0.16 -14.51
N MET A 91 -3.11 -0.05 -13.26
CA MET A 91 -3.16 -1.16 -12.32
C MET A 91 -4.58 -1.28 -11.78
N ASN A 92 -5.15 -2.47 -11.89
CA ASN A 92 -6.43 -2.82 -11.31
C ASN A 92 -6.23 -3.91 -10.26
N VAL A 93 -6.82 -3.73 -9.09
CA VAL A 93 -6.78 -4.71 -8.01
C VAL A 93 -8.20 -4.98 -7.54
N LYS A 94 -8.61 -6.24 -7.56
CA LYS A 94 -9.88 -6.70 -7.00
C LYS A 94 -9.60 -7.44 -5.71
N PHE A 95 -10.24 -7.04 -4.64
CA PHE A 95 -10.13 -7.66 -3.32
C PHE A 95 -11.44 -8.29 -2.90
N GLN A 96 -11.32 -9.43 -2.22
CA GLN A 96 -12.43 -10.07 -1.52
C GLN A 96 -11.95 -10.53 -0.15
N ILE A 97 -12.66 -10.13 0.89
CA ILE A 97 -12.37 -10.49 2.27
C ILE A 97 -13.54 -11.28 2.82
N VAL A 98 -13.26 -12.48 3.34
CA VAL A 98 -14.26 -13.40 3.90
C VAL A 98 -13.88 -13.73 5.33
N SER A 99 -14.83 -13.58 6.26
CA SER A 99 -14.64 -14.04 7.64
C SER A 99 -14.52 -15.57 7.67
N GLN A 100 -13.52 -16.10 8.40
CA GLN A 100 -13.41 -17.55 8.58
C GLN A 100 -14.55 -18.13 9.45
N ASN A 101 -15.09 -17.33 10.37
CA ASN A 101 -16.10 -17.80 11.31
C ASN A 101 -17.48 -17.95 10.68
N ASN A 102 -17.89 -17.01 9.83
CA ASN A 102 -19.27 -16.97 9.29
C ASN A 102 -19.32 -17.27 7.80
N LYS A 103 -18.17 -17.33 7.12
CA LYS A 103 -18.07 -17.41 5.64
C LYS A 103 -18.80 -16.29 4.91
N GLU A 104 -19.10 -15.19 5.61
CA GLU A 104 -19.66 -13.98 5.01
C GLU A 104 -18.62 -13.17 4.29
N ILE A 105 -18.96 -12.64 3.11
CA ILE A 105 -18.16 -11.65 2.41
C ILE A 105 -18.29 -10.33 3.17
N ILE A 106 -17.21 -9.89 3.81
CA ILE A 106 -17.20 -8.65 4.58
C ILE A 106 -16.96 -7.46 3.65
N PHE A 107 -16.12 -7.66 2.64
CA PHE A 107 -15.72 -6.60 1.73
C PHE A 107 -15.39 -7.18 0.35
N SER A 108 -15.87 -6.51 -0.69
CA SER A 108 -15.48 -6.79 -2.07
C SER A 108 -15.44 -5.47 -2.83
N ASP A 109 -14.28 -5.09 -3.34
CA ASP A 109 -14.12 -3.86 -4.11
C ASP A 109 -13.08 -4.03 -5.22
N LYS A 110 -13.11 -3.08 -6.17
CA LYS A 110 -12.20 -3.00 -7.30
C LYS A 110 -11.60 -1.60 -7.35
N PHE A 111 -10.27 -1.54 -7.31
CA PHE A 111 -9.48 -0.33 -7.43
C PHE A 111 -8.73 -0.28 -8.74
#